data_5af92c6055b7ce915e558babeb2abaf9
#
_entry.id   5af92c6055b7ce915e558babeb2abaf9
#
_cell.length_a   1.000
_cell.length_b   1.000
_cell.length_c   1.000
_cell.angle_alpha   90.00
_cell.angle_beta   90.00
_cell.angle_gamma   90.00
#
_symmetry.space_group_name_H-M   'P 1'
#
loop_
_entity.id
_entity.type
_entity.pdbx_description
1 polymer ?
#
loop_
_entity_poly.entity_id
_entity_poly.type
_entity_poly.pdbx_seq_one_letter_code
_entity_poly.pdbx_strand_id
1 'polypeptide(L)'
;MESIWSKTCDIRKREPLRADIEADAVIIGGGMAGILIAYQLKQVGLHAVVLEAERIGGGQTKNTTAKITSQHGLFCKTFIEKKGKETALRYVQANQEAVEEYKRVIREEKIECEFQETDSYVYSRDEDKLKQEADAACEL
;
A
#
# COMPACT_ATOMS: atom_id res chain seq x y z
N MET A 1 -2.42 -12.62 19.31
CA MET A 1 -3.17 -13.28 18.21
C MET A 1 -2.25 -13.37 17.02
N GLU A 2 -2.11 -14.53 16.40
CA GLU A 2 -1.25 -14.68 15.24
C GLU A 2 -2.02 -14.26 13.97
N SER A 3 -1.36 -13.48 13.11
CA SER A 3 -1.96 -13.02 11.84
C SER A 3 -2.11 -14.19 10.86
N ILE A 4 -3.18 -14.19 10.07
CA ILE A 4 -3.38 -15.16 8.99
C ILE A 4 -2.22 -15.11 7.99
N TRP A 5 -1.69 -13.92 7.71
CA TRP A 5 -0.57 -13.73 6.78
C TRP A 5 0.72 -14.39 7.27
N SER A 6 0.92 -14.45 8.58
CA SER A 6 2.05 -15.18 9.17
C SER A 6 1.92 -16.69 9.09
N LYS A 7 0.69 -17.20 8.90
CA LYS A 7 0.40 -18.63 8.78
C LYS A 7 0.43 -19.12 7.34
N THR A 8 0.08 -18.25 6.40
CA THR A 8 -0.08 -18.61 4.98
C THR A 8 1.15 -18.26 4.14
N CYS A 9 2.06 -17.42 4.67
CA CYS A 9 3.27 -17.03 3.96
C CYS A 9 4.51 -17.27 4.82
N ASP A 10 5.43 -18.10 4.34
CA ASP A 10 6.72 -18.31 4.97
C ASP A 10 7.80 -17.48 4.28
N ILE A 11 8.17 -16.37 4.92
CA ILE A 11 9.27 -15.51 4.45
C ILE A 11 10.56 -16.03 5.07
N ARG A 12 11.48 -16.50 4.22
CA ARG A 12 12.79 -17.02 4.63
C ARG A 12 13.52 -15.98 5.49
N LYS A 13 13.95 -16.41 6.68
CA LYS A 13 14.81 -15.60 7.53
C LYS A 13 16.16 -15.36 6.83
N ARG A 14 16.62 -14.11 6.86
CA ARG A 14 17.94 -13.72 6.36
C ARG A 14 18.93 -13.71 7.50
N GLU A 15 20.19 -13.99 7.18
CA GLU A 15 21.28 -13.85 8.14
C GLU A 15 21.52 -12.37 8.47
N PRO A 16 21.93 -12.07 9.71
CA PRO A 16 22.34 -10.72 10.07
C PRO A 16 23.51 -10.24 9.21
N LEU A 17 23.49 -8.96 8.86
CA LEU A 17 24.63 -8.32 8.22
C LEU A 17 25.84 -8.33 9.16
N ARG A 18 26.96 -8.90 8.71
CA ARG A 18 28.18 -9.04 9.52
C ARG A 18 29.40 -8.37 8.91
N ALA A 19 29.25 -7.76 7.74
CA ALA A 19 30.32 -7.11 7.01
C ALA A 19 29.85 -5.79 6.40
N ASP A 20 30.80 -4.94 6.08
CA ASP A 20 30.52 -3.76 5.30
C ASP A 20 30.10 -4.14 3.89
N ILE A 21 29.10 -3.43 3.38
CA ILE A 21 28.60 -3.60 2.01
C ILE A 21 28.46 -2.24 1.36
N GLU A 22 28.60 -2.20 0.05
CA GLU A 22 28.35 -1.01 -0.76
C GLU A 22 27.00 -1.15 -1.46
N ALA A 23 26.23 -0.08 -1.50
CA ALA A 23 24.95 -0.01 -2.18
C ALA A 23 24.67 1.42 -2.65
N ASP A 24 23.88 1.57 -3.73
CA ASP A 24 23.42 2.87 -4.19
C ASP A 24 22.39 3.48 -3.24
N ALA A 25 21.60 2.63 -2.58
CA ALA A 25 20.60 3.04 -1.61
C ALA A 25 20.46 2.05 -0.47
N VAL A 26 20.24 2.56 0.74
CA VAL A 26 19.92 1.77 1.94
C VAL A 26 18.53 2.12 2.40
N ILE A 27 17.67 1.12 2.57
CA ILE A 27 16.30 1.25 3.03
C ILE A 27 16.22 0.65 4.44
N ILE A 28 15.78 1.44 5.40
CA ILE A 28 15.62 1.00 6.79
C ILE A 28 14.16 0.61 7.00
N GLY A 29 13.94 -0.67 7.28
CA GLY A 29 12.63 -1.27 7.49
C GLY A 29 12.16 -2.14 6.33
N GLY A 30 11.96 -3.42 6.60
CA GLY A 30 11.48 -4.45 5.66
C GLY A 30 9.96 -4.63 5.66
N GLY A 31 9.19 -3.58 5.94
CA GLY A 31 7.74 -3.57 5.77
C GLY A 31 7.34 -3.36 4.31
N MET A 32 6.03 -3.27 4.04
CA MET A 32 5.49 -3.10 2.69
C MET A 32 6.13 -1.93 1.94
N ALA A 33 6.20 -0.76 2.56
CA ALA A 33 6.78 0.43 1.94
C ALA A 33 8.27 0.21 1.56
N GLY A 34 9.08 -0.34 2.47
CA GLY A 34 10.49 -0.57 2.20
C GLY A 34 10.72 -1.58 1.08
N ILE A 35 9.93 -2.64 1.02
CA ILE A 35 10.03 -3.64 -0.04
C ILE A 35 9.60 -3.07 -1.40
N LEU A 36 8.52 -2.27 -1.44
CA LEU A 36 8.09 -1.63 -2.68
C LEU A 36 9.09 -0.59 -3.18
N ILE A 37 9.71 0.19 -2.28
CA ILE A 37 10.79 1.13 -2.65
C ILE A 37 11.98 0.35 -3.21
N ALA A 38 12.41 -0.74 -2.55
CA ALA A 38 13.50 -1.57 -3.05
C ALA A 38 13.20 -2.16 -4.43
N TYR A 39 11.97 -2.60 -4.64
CA TYR A 39 11.51 -3.09 -5.93
C TYR A 39 11.62 -2.01 -7.02
N GLN A 40 11.11 -0.81 -6.77
CA GLN A 40 11.17 0.30 -7.73
C GLN A 40 12.62 0.72 -8.04
N LEU A 41 13.50 0.79 -7.03
CA LEU A 41 14.91 1.10 -7.25
C LEU A 41 15.60 0.04 -8.11
N LYS A 42 15.28 -1.23 -7.89
CA LYS A 42 15.78 -2.34 -8.72
C LYS A 42 15.32 -2.19 -10.19
N GLN A 43 14.07 -1.77 -10.44
CA GLN A 43 13.55 -1.60 -11.80
C GLN A 43 14.31 -0.52 -12.59
N VAL A 44 14.88 0.48 -11.91
CA VAL A 44 15.72 1.52 -12.52
C VAL A 44 17.22 1.20 -12.46
N GLY A 45 17.58 -0.04 -12.11
CA GLY A 45 18.95 -0.52 -12.14
C GLY A 45 19.81 -0.14 -10.94
N LEU A 46 19.23 0.38 -9.86
CA LEU A 46 19.96 0.72 -8.64
C LEU A 46 20.09 -0.49 -7.71
N HIS A 47 21.27 -0.66 -7.14
CA HIS A 47 21.54 -1.65 -6.11
C HIS A 47 21.05 -1.13 -4.76
N ALA A 48 19.90 -1.63 -4.30
CA ALA A 48 19.31 -1.26 -3.03
C ALA A 48 19.45 -2.39 -2.00
N VAL A 49 19.75 -2.02 -0.75
CA VAL A 49 19.81 -2.93 0.39
C VAL A 49 18.74 -2.57 1.39
N VAL A 50 17.95 -3.55 1.81
CA VAL A 50 16.93 -3.40 2.86
C VAL A 50 17.48 -3.95 4.16
N LEU A 51 17.53 -3.11 5.19
CA LEU A 51 17.88 -3.49 6.55
C LEU A 51 16.62 -3.58 7.40
N GLU A 52 16.38 -4.75 7.97
CA GLU A 52 15.24 -5.03 8.85
C GLU A 52 15.75 -5.54 10.19
N ALA A 53 15.23 -4.98 11.28
CA ALA A 53 15.71 -5.29 12.63
C ALA A 53 15.28 -6.68 13.10
N GLU A 54 14.11 -7.15 12.67
CA GLU A 54 13.51 -8.40 13.15
C GLU A 54 13.23 -9.37 11.99
N ARG A 55 12.11 -9.14 11.29
CA ARG A 55 11.64 -10.00 10.20
C ARG A 55 10.93 -9.17 9.13
N ILE A 56 11.26 -9.40 7.88
CA ILE A 56 10.58 -8.77 6.74
C ILE A 56 9.08 -9.06 6.83
N GLY A 57 8.26 -8.02 6.67
CA GLY A 57 6.81 -8.09 6.81
C GLY A 57 6.31 -8.32 8.23
N GLY A 58 7.19 -8.45 9.21
CA GLY A 58 6.85 -8.81 10.59
C GLY A 58 6.14 -7.74 11.42
N GLY A 59 6.21 -6.48 11.01
CA GLY A 59 5.58 -5.33 11.67
C GLY A 59 4.10 -5.18 11.33
N GLN A 60 3.68 -3.96 11.00
CA GLN A 60 2.28 -3.65 10.66
C GLN A 60 1.80 -4.35 9.37
N THR A 61 2.70 -4.69 8.45
CA THR A 61 2.35 -5.37 7.19
C THR A 61 1.54 -6.64 7.42
N LYS A 62 1.93 -7.48 8.36
CA LYS A 62 1.19 -8.72 8.71
C LYS A 62 -0.15 -8.48 9.41
N ASN A 63 -0.43 -7.26 9.86
CA ASN A 63 -1.64 -6.90 10.60
C ASN A 63 -2.65 -6.13 9.75
N THR A 64 -2.42 -6.02 8.43
CA THR A 64 -3.35 -5.38 7.51
C THR A 64 -4.52 -6.30 7.16
N THR A 65 -5.59 -5.73 6.63
CA THR A 65 -6.72 -6.48 6.06
C THR A 65 -6.49 -6.91 4.62
N ALA A 66 -5.30 -6.67 4.07
CA ALA A 66 -4.92 -6.87 2.66
C ALA A 66 -5.85 -6.17 1.63
N LYS A 67 -6.67 -5.24 2.08
CA LYS A 67 -7.50 -4.45 1.16
C LYS A 67 -6.65 -3.38 0.48
N ILE A 68 -6.62 -3.39 -0.84
CA ILE A 68 -5.99 -2.37 -1.68
C ILE A 68 -7.14 -1.53 -2.25
N THR A 69 -7.21 -0.26 -1.87
CA THR A 69 -8.33 0.61 -2.24
C THR A 69 -7.92 2.08 -2.27
N SER A 70 -8.49 2.85 -3.17
CA SER A 70 -8.44 4.32 -3.18
C SER A 70 -9.58 4.96 -2.37
N GLN A 71 -10.53 4.15 -1.89
CA GLN A 71 -11.69 4.62 -1.13
C GLN A 71 -11.49 4.38 0.37
N HIS A 72 -11.44 5.46 1.15
CA HIS A 72 -11.16 5.44 2.58
C HIS A 72 -12.37 5.88 3.43
N GLY A 73 -13.55 5.36 3.13
CA GLY A 73 -14.80 5.72 3.79
C GLY A 73 -15.36 7.07 3.31
N LEU A 74 -16.06 7.77 4.18
CA LEU A 74 -16.66 9.09 3.90
C LEU A 74 -15.62 10.19 4.11
N PHE A 75 -14.72 10.40 3.16
CA PHE A 75 -13.60 11.34 3.32
C PHE A 75 -13.53 12.46 2.27
N CYS A 76 -14.08 12.26 1.05
CA CYS A 76 -13.90 13.16 -0.08
C CYS A 76 -14.39 14.57 0.24
N LYS A 77 -15.63 14.69 0.76
CA LYS A 77 -16.17 15.98 1.16
C LYS A 77 -15.28 16.70 2.17
N THR A 78 -14.96 16.03 3.27
CA THR A 78 -14.14 16.61 4.35
C THR A 78 -12.74 16.99 3.86
N PHE A 79 -12.19 16.21 2.94
CA PHE A 79 -10.87 16.47 2.40
C PHE A 79 -10.87 17.68 1.46
N ILE A 80 -11.89 17.81 0.59
CA ILE A 80 -12.08 19.01 -0.24
C ILE A 80 -12.21 20.25 0.63
N GLU A 81 -13.05 20.21 1.67
CA GLU A 81 -13.27 21.34 2.58
C GLU A 81 -11.98 21.76 3.32
N LYS A 82 -11.16 20.80 3.75
CA LYS A 82 -9.94 21.07 4.53
C LYS A 82 -8.71 21.40 3.70
N LYS A 83 -8.59 20.86 2.52
CA LYS A 83 -7.36 20.91 1.70
C LYS A 83 -7.54 21.52 0.32
N GLY A 84 -8.78 21.80 -0.06
CA GLY A 84 -9.15 22.27 -1.39
C GLY A 84 -9.24 21.13 -2.41
N LYS A 85 -10.02 21.40 -3.46
CA LYS A 85 -10.37 20.43 -4.50
C LYS A 85 -9.12 19.90 -5.24
N GLU A 86 -8.20 20.78 -5.59
CA GLU A 86 -6.98 20.38 -6.32
C GLU A 86 -6.12 19.37 -5.53
N THR A 87 -5.94 19.61 -4.22
CA THR A 87 -5.19 18.69 -3.36
C THR A 87 -5.93 17.36 -3.18
N ALA A 88 -7.27 17.42 -3.06
CA ALA A 88 -8.11 16.23 -2.96
C ALA A 88 -8.02 15.39 -4.24
N LEU A 89 -8.09 16.02 -5.41
CA LEU A 89 -7.96 15.35 -6.70
C LEU A 89 -6.59 14.66 -6.83
N ARG A 90 -5.50 15.35 -6.52
CA ARG A 90 -4.15 14.75 -6.55
C ARG A 90 -4.03 13.55 -5.60
N TYR A 91 -4.64 13.62 -4.44
CA TYR A 91 -4.65 12.51 -3.48
C TYR A 91 -5.40 11.30 -4.03
N VAL A 92 -6.61 11.50 -4.59
CA VAL A 92 -7.41 10.42 -5.18
C VAL A 92 -6.68 9.79 -6.36
N GLN A 93 -6.11 10.60 -7.26
CA GLN A 93 -5.34 10.13 -8.40
C GLN A 93 -4.12 9.30 -7.97
N ALA A 94 -3.33 9.78 -7.00
CA ALA A 94 -2.17 9.05 -6.50
C ALA A 94 -2.55 7.70 -5.87
N ASN A 95 -3.70 7.63 -5.16
CA ASN A 95 -4.18 6.36 -4.61
C ASN A 95 -4.68 5.42 -5.71
N GLN A 96 -5.36 5.94 -6.74
CA GLN A 96 -5.81 5.13 -7.86
C GLN A 96 -4.62 4.58 -8.66
N GLU A 97 -3.62 5.41 -8.93
CA GLU A 97 -2.37 4.97 -9.57
C GLU A 97 -1.66 3.88 -8.74
N ALA A 98 -1.65 4.02 -7.41
CA ALA A 98 -1.09 3.00 -6.53
C ALA A 98 -1.86 1.67 -6.60
N VAL A 99 -3.20 1.69 -6.72
CA VAL A 99 -4.00 0.48 -6.93
C VAL A 99 -3.61 -0.21 -8.23
N GLU A 100 -3.50 0.53 -9.33
CA GLU A 100 -3.09 -0.03 -10.64
C GLU A 100 -1.64 -0.55 -10.59
N GLU A 101 -0.74 0.13 -9.88
CA GLU A 101 0.63 -0.34 -9.69
C GLU A 101 0.69 -1.67 -8.93
N TYR A 102 -0.11 -1.87 -7.89
CA TYR A 102 -0.24 -3.17 -7.23
C TYR A 102 -0.68 -4.27 -8.20
N LYS A 103 -1.71 -4.01 -9.02
CA LYS A 103 -2.18 -4.95 -10.04
C LYS A 103 -1.06 -5.29 -11.04
N ARG A 104 -0.31 -4.27 -11.47
CA ARG A 104 0.82 -4.43 -12.40
C ARG A 104 1.88 -5.33 -11.80
N VAL A 105 2.35 -5.02 -10.59
CA VAL A 105 3.41 -5.79 -9.91
C VAL A 105 2.98 -7.25 -9.69
N ILE A 106 1.76 -7.48 -9.20
CA ILE A 106 1.23 -8.83 -8.99
C ILE A 106 1.26 -9.65 -10.29
N ARG A 107 0.86 -9.04 -11.41
CA ARG A 107 0.80 -9.69 -12.72
C ARG A 107 2.20 -9.94 -13.30
N GLU A 108 3.06 -8.94 -13.30
CA GLU A 108 4.40 -9.02 -13.88
C GLU A 108 5.32 -9.99 -13.12
N GLU A 109 5.27 -9.92 -11.80
CA GLU A 109 6.05 -10.80 -10.92
C GLU A 109 5.37 -12.16 -10.69
N LYS A 110 4.17 -12.38 -11.26
CA LYS A 110 3.37 -13.61 -11.14
C LYS A 110 3.18 -14.04 -9.69
N ILE A 111 2.81 -13.07 -8.83
CA ILE A 111 2.64 -13.29 -7.40
C ILE A 111 1.35 -14.09 -7.17
N GLU A 112 1.48 -15.31 -6.67
CA GLU A 112 0.36 -16.15 -6.27
C GLU A 112 -0.18 -15.71 -4.91
N CYS A 113 -1.11 -14.76 -4.89
CA CYS A 113 -1.68 -14.17 -3.69
C CYS A 113 -3.21 -14.15 -3.67
N GLU A 114 -3.86 -14.95 -4.52
CA GLU A 114 -5.32 -15.00 -4.64
C GLU A 114 -5.97 -13.61 -4.83
N PHE A 115 -5.29 -12.76 -5.59
CA PHE A 115 -5.74 -11.39 -5.86
C PHE A 115 -7.08 -11.40 -6.60
N GLN A 116 -8.05 -10.65 -6.07
CA GLN A 116 -9.38 -10.50 -6.66
C GLN A 116 -9.74 -9.02 -6.76
N GLU A 117 -10.27 -8.61 -7.90
CA GLU A 117 -10.90 -7.31 -8.07
C GLU A 117 -12.37 -7.41 -7.68
N THR A 118 -12.80 -6.52 -6.80
CA THR A 118 -14.18 -6.46 -6.33
C THR A 118 -14.61 -5.01 -6.20
N ASP A 119 -15.92 -4.79 -6.25
CA ASP A 119 -16.48 -3.47 -5.95
C ASP A 119 -16.26 -3.10 -4.49
N SER A 120 -16.06 -1.81 -4.24
CA SER A 120 -15.97 -1.24 -2.90
C SER A 120 -17.20 -0.39 -2.63
N TYR A 121 -17.81 -0.59 -1.47
CA TYR A 121 -19.04 0.10 -1.09
C TYR A 121 -18.82 0.94 0.16
N VAL A 122 -19.36 2.15 0.16
CA VAL A 122 -19.48 2.97 1.35
C VAL A 122 -20.96 3.03 1.74
N TYR A 123 -21.23 2.89 3.01
CA TYR A 123 -22.57 3.02 3.54
C TYR A 123 -22.63 3.97 4.73
N SER A 124 -23.79 4.56 4.94
CA SER A 124 -24.09 5.38 6.11
C SER A 124 -25.57 5.25 6.45
N ARG A 125 -25.91 5.43 7.74
CA ARG A 125 -27.31 5.61 8.17
C ARG A 125 -27.79 7.05 7.98
N ASP A 126 -26.88 7.95 7.72
CA ASP A 126 -27.13 9.36 7.45
C ASP A 126 -27.11 9.54 5.92
N GLU A 127 -28.29 9.64 5.32
CA GLU A 127 -28.48 9.73 3.87
C GLU A 127 -27.89 11.04 3.31
N ASP A 128 -28.01 12.13 4.06
CA ASP A 128 -27.47 13.43 3.63
C ASP A 128 -25.95 13.40 3.55
N LYS A 129 -25.28 12.78 4.53
CA LYS A 129 -23.83 12.60 4.48
C LYS A 129 -23.40 11.71 3.33
N LEU A 130 -24.14 10.63 3.09
CA LEU A 130 -23.83 9.73 1.99
C LEU A 130 -23.95 10.42 0.64
N LYS A 131 -25.03 11.20 0.45
CA LYS A 131 -25.24 11.99 -0.77
C LYS A 131 -24.13 13.02 -0.98
N GLN A 132 -23.81 13.78 0.06
CA GLN A 132 -22.74 14.79 0.00
C GLN A 132 -21.36 14.18 -0.30
N GLU A 133 -21.09 12.98 0.22
CA GLU A 133 -19.86 12.26 -0.09
C GLU A 133 -19.86 11.75 -1.54
N ALA A 134 -20.98 11.22 -2.02
CA ALA A 134 -21.12 10.78 -3.40
C ALA A 134 -20.92 11.95 -4.38
N ASP A 135 -21.57 13.09 -4.12
CA ASP A 135 -21.41 14.30 -4.93
C ASP A 135 -19.94 14.76 -4.94
N ALA A 136 -19.30 14.79 -3.77
CA ALA A 136 -17.88 15.15 -3.63
C ALA A 136 -16.94 14.16 -4.35
N ALA A 137 -17.23 12.86 -4.28
CA ALA A 137 -16.44 11.83 -4.98
C ALA A 137 -16.58 11.95 -6.50
N CYS A 138 -17.78 12.30 -7.00
CA CYS A 138 -18.00 12.54 -8.43
C CYS A 138 -17.29 13.80 -8.97
N GLU A 139 -16.89 14.70 -8.07
CA GLU A 139 -16.12 15.89 -8.43
C GLU A 139 -14.61 15.64 -8.57
N LEU A 140 -14.12 14.52 -8.06
CA LEU A 140 -12.71 14.13 -8.03
C LEU A 140 -12.38 13.04 -9.05
#